data_36006f269a13a34cccd06ea7ee6bbaf1
#
_entry.id   36006f269a13a34cccd06ea7ee6bbaf1
#
_cell.length_a   1.000
_cell.length_b   1.000
_cell.length_c   1.000
_cell.angle_alpha   90.00
_cell.angle_beta   90.00
_cell.angle_gamma   90.00
#
_symmetry.space_group_name_H-M   'P 1'
#
loop_
_entity.id
_entity.type
_entity.pdbx_description
1 polymer ?
#
loop_
_entity_poly.entity_id
_entity_poly.type
_entity_poly.pdbx_seq_one_letter_code
_entity_poly.pdbx_strand_id
1 'polypeptide(L)'
;MNYDQENIFAKILRNEANCIKVYEDSKVLAFMDVMPQAPGHTLVIPKFETTDLINLPDEYLDPLLKATRNIAAAIKKVYSPTGVMILQLNGKEAGQTVFHLHFHIIQRSEGLNYRFHSRDIEDTEILENEAKKIRQAIVILSLIHI
;
A
#
# COMPACT_ATOMS: atom_id res chain seq x y z
N MET A 1 9.74 9.42 -18.82
CA MET A 1 10.67 8.52 -18.12
C MET A 1 10.37 7.08 -18.51
N ASN A 2 11.38 6.33 -18.92
CA ASN A 2 11.21 4.93 -19.22
C ASN A 2 11.06 4.14 -17.91
N TYR A 3 10.18 3.12 -17.94
CA TYR A 3 9.98 2.28 -16.77
C TYR A 3 11.23 1.47 -16.47
N ASP A 4 11.71 1.53 -15.24
CA ASP A 4 12.88 0.78 -14.79
C ASP A 4 12.45 -0.56 -14.23
N GLN A 5 12.78 -1.64 -14.96
CA GLN A 5 12.48 -3.02 -14.56
C GLN A 5 13.19 -3.44 -13.27
N GLU A 6 14.19 -2.69 -12.83
CA GLU A 6 14.95 -3.00 -11.63
C GLU A 6 14.39 -2.33 -10.37
N ASN A 7 13.28 -1.59 -10.48
CA ASN A 7 12.66 -1.04 -9.27
C ASN A 7 12.14 -2.17 -8.37
N ILE A 8 12.13 -1.92 -7.08
CA ILE A 8 11.83 -2.97 -6.09
C ILE A 8 10.41 -3.52 -6.24
N PHE A 9 9.44 -2.71 -6.66
CA PHE A 9 8.05 -3.17 -6.82
C PHE A 9 7.91 -4.07 -8.07
N ALA A 10 8.64 -3.77 -9.15
CA ALA A 10 8.70 -4.67 -10.30
C ALA A 10 9.28 -6.02 -9.90
N LYS A 11 10.32 -6.03 -9.09
CA LYS A 11 10.92 -7.26 -8.58
C LYS A 11 9.96 -8.06 -7.72
N ILE A 12 9.19 -7.39 -6.87
CA ILE A 12 8.15 -8.03 -6.06
C ILE A 12 7.11 -8.70 -6.97
N LEU A 13 6.65 -8.02 -8.01
CA LEU A 13 5.67 -8.55 -8.95
C LEU A 13 6.18 -9.76 -9.71
N ARG A 14 7.50 -9.85 -9.97
CA ARG A 14 8.14 -10.99 -10.62
C ARG A 14 8.56 -12.11 -9.65
N ASN A 15 8.26 -11.95 -8.36
CA ASN A 15 8.69 -12.87 -7.30
C ASN A 15 10.22 -12.96 -7.16
N GLU A 16 10.94 -11.90 -7.52
CA GLU A 16 12.38 -11.77 -7.33
C GLU A 16 12.73 -11.08 -6.01
N ALA A 17 11.75 -10.50 -5.34
CA ALA A 17 11.88 -9.90 -4.02
C ALA A 17 10.65 -10.26 -3.18
N ASN A 18 10.85 -10.43 -1.88
CA ASN A 18 9.78 -10.76 -0.96
C ASN A 18 8.98 -9.52 -0.55
N CYS A 19 7.70 -9.73 -0.24
CA CYS A 19 6.86 -8.72 0.39
C CYS A 19 5.90 -9.41 1.38
N ILE A 20 5.36 -8.61 2.30
CA ILE A 20 4.39 -9.10 3.26
C ILE A 20 3.01 -8.67 2.75
N LYS A 21 2.30 -9.62 2.14
CA LYS A 21 1.06 -9.35 1.42
C LYS A 21 -0.10 -9.06 2.35
N VAL A 22 -0.91 -8.10 1.97
CA VAL A 22 -2.17 -7.75 2.62
C VAL A 22 -3.36 -8.16 1.75
N TYR A 23 -3.24 -7.99 0.44
CA TYR A 23 -4.31 -8.31 -0.52
C TYR A 23 -3.71 -8.51 -1.91
N GLU A 24 -4.30 -9.39 -2.67
CA GLU A 24 -3.88 -9.62 -4.06
C GLU A 24 -5.06 -10.11 -4.91
N ASP A 25 -5.17 -9.57 -6.13
CA ASP A 25 -6.05 -10.10 -7.17
C ASP A 25 -5.31 -10.06 -8.51
N SER A 26 -6.02 -10.28 -9.62
CA SER A 26 -5.37 -10.35 -10.95
C SER A 26 -4.77 -9.01 -11.40
N LYS A 27 -5.18 -7.89 -10.83
CA LYS A 27 -4.78 -6.55 -11.28
C LYS A 27 -4.05 -5.72 -10.22
N VAL A 28 -4.10 -6.13 -8.96
CA VAL A 28 -3.63 -5.33 -7.82
C VAL A 28 -2.87 -6.21 -6.84
N LEU A 29 -1.82 -5.64 -6.24
CA LEU A 29 -1.11 -6.21 -5.11
C LEU A 29 -1.00 -5.15 -4.02
N ALA A 30 -1.28 -5.52 -2.78
CA ALA A 30 -1.06 -4.66 -1.63
C ALA A 30 -0.18 -5.36 -0.60
N PHE A 31 0.75 -4.62 -0.02
CA PHE A 31 1.73 -5.17 0.91
C PHE A 31 2.18 -4.11 1.91
N MET A 32 2.77 -4.58 3.00
CA MET A 32 3.25 -3.69 4.06
C MET A 32 4.46 -2.88 3.59
N ASP A 33 4.49 -1.60 3.92
CA ASP A 33 5.69 -0.80 3.77
C ASP A 33 6.70 -1.25 4.83
N VAL A 34 7.90 -1.66 4.41
CA VAL A 34 8.94 -2.13 5.34
C VAL A 34 9.61 -1.01 6.13
N MET A 35 9.41 0.24 5.69
CA MET A 35 9.85 1.44 6.41
C MET A 35 8.62 2.30 6.76
N PRO A 36 7.76 1.79 7.66
CA PRO A 36 6.45 2.39 7.88
C PRO A 36 6.53 3.75 8.54
N GLN A 37 5.62 4.64 8.13
CA GLN A 37 5.43 5.94 8.80
C GLN A 37 4.52 5.83 10.01
N ALA A 38 3.72 4.77 10.09
CA ALA A 38 2.85 4.45 11.21
C ALA A 38 2.54 2.96 11.18
N PRO A 39 2.11 2.34 12.30
CA PRO A 39 1.67 0.95 12.28
C PRO A 39 0.57 0.73 11.24
N GLY A 40 0.69 -0.33 10.46
CA GLY A 40 -0.27 -0.67 9.41
C GLY A 40 -0.06 0.04 8.08
N HIS A 41 1.01 0.81 7.92
CA HIS A 41 1.31 1.50 6.66
C HIS A 41 1.35 0.49 5.51
N THR A 42 0.40 0.60 4.59
CA THR A 42 0.22 -0.33 3.48
C THR A 42 0.42 0.39 2.15
N LEU A 43 1.01 -0.31 1.21
CA LEU A 43 1.19 0.14 -0.17
C LEU A 43 0.27 -0.65 -1.08
N VAL A 44 -0.32 0.01 -2.08
CA VAL A 44 -1.19 -0.62 -3.07
C VAL A 44 -0.65 -0.30 -4.45
N ILE A 45 -0.36 -1.33 -5.24
CA ILE A 45 0.21 -1.17 -6.57
C ILE A 45 -0.62 -1.89 -7.63
N PRO A 46 -0.68 -1.36 -8.87
CA PRO A 46 -1.25 -2.12 -9.98
C PRO A 46 -0.23 -3.14 -10.50
N LYS A 47 -0.74 -4.24 -11.05
CA LYS A 47 0.08 -5.23 -11.76
C LYS A 47 0.29 -4.82 -13.22
N PHE A 48 0.65 -3.56 -13.41
CA PHE A 48 0.94 -2.96 -14.72
C PHE A 48 2.17 -2.08 -14.58
N GLU A 49 3.07 -2.15 -15.54
CA GLU A 49 4.32 -1.40 -15.52
C GLU A 49 4.10 0.06 -15.87
N THR A 50 3.86 0.89 -14.87
CA THR A 50 3.73 2.33 -15.01
C THR A 50 4.41 3.03 -13.85
N THR A 51 5.07 4.14 -14.13
CA THR A 51 5.74 4.95 -13.10
C THR A 51 4.74 5.75 -12.27
N ASP A 52 3.61 6.16 -12.87
CA ASP A 52 2.69 7.11 -12.24
C ASP A 52 1.24 6.84 -12.62
N LEU A 53 0.34 7.58 -11.98
CA LEU A 53 -1.10 7.47 -12.21
C LEU A 53 -1.50 8.01 -13.58
N ILE A 54 -0.78 8.99 -14.10
CA ILE A 54 -1.13 9.69 -15.34
C ILE A 54 -1.14 8.73 -16.53
N ASN A 55 -0.27 7.73 -16.52
CA ASN A 55 -0.11 6.77 -17.60
C ASN A 55 -0.79 5.42 -17.35
N LEU A 56 -1.60 5.31 -16.30
CA LEU A 56 -2.29 4.06 -15.98
C LEU A 56 -3.48 3.85 -16.91
N PRO A 57 -3.61 2.66 -17.54
CA PRO A 57 -4.80 2.35 -18.34
C PRO A 57 -6.07 2.30 -17.50
N ASP A 58 -7.20 2.67 -18.13
CA ASP A 58 -8.50 2.77 -17.46
C ASP A 58 -8.92 1.48 -16.76
N GLU A 59 -8.60 0.33 -17.34
CA GLU A 59 -8.98 -0.98 -16.78
C GLU A 59 -8.39 -1.26 -15.40
N TYR A 60 -7.34 -0.54 -15.00
CA TYR A 60 -6.71 -0.67 -13.68
C TYR A 60 -7.24 0.32 -12.65
N LEU A 61 -7.94 1.38 -13.08
CA LEU A 61 -8.40 2.45 -12.17
C LEU A 61 -9.37 1.92 -11.12
N ASP A 62 -10.42 1.23 -11.57
CA ASP A 62 -11.44 0.69 -10.66
C ASP A 62 -10.87 -0.34 -9.69
N PRO A 63 -10.13 -1.38 -10.13
CA PRO A 63 -9.54 -2.35 -9.21
C PRO A 63 -8.58 -1.70 -8.20
N LEU A 64 -7.76 -0.76 -8.63
CA LEU A 64 -6.77 -0.09 -7.78
C LEU A 64 -7.44 0.76 -6.70
N LEU A 65 -8.44 1.55 -7.07
CA LEU A 65 -9.15 2.40 -6.10
C LEU A 65 -10.03 1.58 -5.16
N LYS A 66 -10.67 0.52 -5.65
CA LYS A 66 -11.45 -0.38 -4.79
C LYS A 66 -10.57 -1.05 -3.74
N ALA A 67 -9.41 -1.57 -4.14
CA ALA A 67 -8.47 -2.16 -3.20
C ALA A 67 -8.01 -1.14 -2.16
N THR A 68 -7.65 0.06 -2.61
CA THR A 68 -7.21 1.15 -1.73
C THR A 68 -8.29 1.50 -0.71
N ARG A 69 -9.54 1.68 -1.16
CA ARG A 69 -10.68 1.97 -0.28
C ARG A 69 -10.92 0.85 0.73
N ASN A 70 -10.91 -0.38 0.28
CA ASN A 70 -11.21 -1.54 1.13
C ASN A 70 -10.13 -1.75 2.19
N ILE A 71 -8.87 -1.53 1.84
CA ILE A 71 -7.75 -1.61 2.78
C ILE A 71 -7.80 -0.45 3.77
N ALA A 72 -8.12 0.75 3.32
CA ALA A 72 -8.29 1.90 4.21
C ALA A 72 -9.39 1.63 5.24
N ALA A 73 -10.51 1.03 4.82
CA ALA A 73 -11.59 0.62 5.73
C ALA A 73 -11.11 -0.43 6.74
N ALA A 74 -10.30 -1.39 6.29
CA ALA A 74 -9.74 -2.42 7.17
C ALA A 74 -8.79 -1.82 8.20
N ILE A 75 -7.93 -0.91 7.80
CA ILE A 75 -7.00 -0.20 8.70
C ILE A 75 -7.80 0.62 9.73
N LYS A 76 -8.85 1.28 9.29
CA LYS A 76 -9.74 2.00 10.20
C LYS A 76 -10.38 1.08 11.23
N LYS A 77 -10.77 -0.13 10.82
CA LYS A 77 -11.33 -1.13 11.74
C LYS A 77 -10.29 -1.65 12.73
N VAL A 78 -9.08 -1.94 12.27
CA VAL A 78 -8.02 -2.53 13.12
C VAL A 78 -7.51 -1.55 14.16
N TYR A 79 -7.25 -0.30 13.76
CA TYR A 79 -6.55 0.67 14.58
C TYR A 79 -7.45 1.75 15.18
N SER A 80 -8.68 1.87 14.71
CA SER A 80 -9.63 2.91 15.13
C SER A 80 -9.02 4.32 15.12
N PRO A 81 -8.30 4.71 14.04
CA PRO A 81 -7.70 6.04 13.97
C PRO A 81 -8.77 7.10 13.78
N THR A 82 -8.42 8.36 14.09
CA THR A 82 -9.31 9.49 13.82
C THR A 82 -9.30 9.90 12.37
N GLY A 83 -8.26 9.52 11.61
CA GLY A 83 -8.18 9.77 10.18
C GLY A 83 -7.32 8.73 9.46
N VAL A 84 -7.49 8.66 8.14
CA VAL A 84 -6.66 7.82 7.27
C VAL A 84 -6.16 8.69 6.14
N MET A 85 -4.85 8.76 5.97
CA MET A 85 -4.23 9.50 4.90
C MET A 85 -3.96 8.55 3.73
N ILE A 86 -4.49 8.90 2.56
CA ILE A 86 -4.24 8.18 1.32
C ILE A 86 -3.49 9.15 0.42
N LEU A 87 -2.28 8.77 -0.01
CA LEU A 87 -1.52 9.63 -0.90
C LEU A 87 -0.88 8.85 -2.03
N GLN A 88 -0.71 9.55 -3.15
CA GLN A 88 -0.09 9.03 -4.34
C GLN A 88 0.72 10.16 -4.97
N LEU A 89 1.97 9.89 -5.31
CA LEU A 89 2.93 10.90 -5.76
C LEU A 89 3.40 10.57 -7.16
N ASN A 90 3.38 11.57 -8.03
CA ASN A 90 3.81 11.43 -9.42
C ASN A 90 5.05 12.29 -9.66
N GLY A 91 6.20 11.63 -9.79
CA GLY A 91 7.47 12.28 -10.07
C GLY A 91 8.31 12.56 -8.84
N LYS A 92 9.60 12.71 -9.07
CA LYS A 92 10.60 12.92 -8.02
C LYS A 92 10.33 14.21 -7.21
N GLU A 93 9.99 15.29 -7.89
CA GLU A 93 9.74 16.57 -7.25
C GLU A 93 8.48 16.57 -6.40
N ALA A 94 7.54 15.66 -6.67
CA ALA A 94 6.35 15.46 -5.84
C ALA A 94 6.60 14.52 -4.65
N GLY A 95 7.81 13.96 -4.55
CA GLY A 95 8.19 13.08 -3.44
C GLY A 95 8.19 11.60 -3.76
N GLN A 96 7.98 11.21 -5.02
CA GLN A 96 8.03 9.81 -5.43
C GLN A 96 9.48 9.29 -5.35
N THR A 97 9.69 8.15 -4.69
CA THR A 97 11.02 7.53 -4.54
C THR A 97 11.15 6.18 -5.23
N VAL A 98 10.07 5.43 -5.34
CA VAL A 98 10.01 4.19 -6.14
C VAL A 98 9.16 4.47 -7.37
N PHE A 99 9.70 4.22 -8.57
CA PHE A 99 9.08 4.62 -9.83
C PHE A 99 8.26 3.49 -10.45
N HIS A 100 7.41 2.92 -9.61
CA HIS A 100 6.24 2.12 -9.95
C HIS A 100 5.08 2.72 -9.18
N LEU A 101 3.98 3.01 -9.86
CA LEU A 101 2.79 3.63 -9.27
C LEU A 101 2.38 2.93 -7.98
N HIS A 102 2.19 3.67 -6.92
CA HIS A 102 1.69 3.14 -5.66
C HIS A 102 0.92 4.18 -4.87
N PHE A 103 -0.08 3.70 -4.14
CA PHE A 103 -0.80 4.47 -3.15
C PHE A 103 -0.29 4.09 -1.77
N HIS A 104 -0.14 5.08 -0.90
CA HIS A 104 0.13 4.89 0.52
C HIS A 104 -1.17 4.99 1.29
N ILE A 105 -1.36 4.11 2.26
CA ILE A 105 -2.46 4.18 3.22
C ILE A 105 -1.85 4.24 4.61
N ILE A 106 -2.04 5.35 5.30
CA ILE A 106 -1.38 5.65 6.57
C ILE A 106 -2.42 6.15 7.57
N GLN A 107 -2.57 5.45 8.68
CA GLN A 107 -3.45 5.92 9.75
C GLN A 107 -2.92 7.21 10.37
N ARG A 108 -3.83 8.09 10.80
CA ARG A 108 -3.52 9.33 11.49
C ARG A 108 -4.40 9.49 12.72
N SER A 109 -3.77 9.77 13.86
CA SER A 109 -4.49 10.07 15.10
C SER A 109 -3.67 11.04 15.93
N GLU A 110 -4.34 11.86 16.73
CA GLU A 110 -3.65 12.72 17.68
C GLU A 110 -2.83 11.86 18.64
N GLY A 111 -1.60 12.26 18.88
CA GLY A 111 -0.68 11.54 19.76
C GLY A 111 0.04 10.36 19.12
N LEU A 112 -0.35 9.97 17.90
CA LEU A 112 0.37 8.94 17.18
C LEU A 112 1.70 9.49 16.66
N ASN A 113 2.77 8.76 16.94
CA ASN A 113 4.12 9.17 16.55
C ASN A 113 4.39 8.78 15.10
N TYR A 114 4.39 9.75 14.19
CA TYR A 114 4.62 9.52 12.77
C TYR A 114 6.11 9.56 12.44
N ARG A 115 6.53 8.62 11.59
CA ARG A 115 7.89 8.54 11.09
C ARG A 115 7.93 9.02 9.64
N PHE A 116 7.61 10.29 9.40
CA PHE A 116 7.71 10.88 8.06
C PHE A 116 9.12 10.71 7.52
N HIS A 117 9.23 10.26 6.27
CA HIS A 117 10.51 9.96 5.62
C HIS A 117 11.34 8.93 6.37
N SER A 118 10.69 8.01 7.08
CA SER A 118 11.37 6.93 7.76
C SER A 118 12.25 6.14 6.79
N ARG A 119 13.45 5.83 7.23
CA ARG A 119 14.37 4.89 6.56
C ARG A 119 14.67 3.69 7.43
N ASP A 120 14.00 3.60 8.57
CA ASP A 120 14.16 2.51 9.50
C ASP A 120 13.29 1.33 9.09
N ILE A 121 13.91 0.18 8.85
CA ILE A 121 13.22 -1.05 8.51
C ILE A 121 12.59 -1.60 9.78
N GLU A 122 11.28 -1.87 9.72
CA GLU A 122 10.55 -2.44 10.84
C GLU A 122 10.83 -3.95 10.95
N ASP A 123 10.68 -4.48 12.15
CA ASP A 123 10.80 -5.91 12.44
C ASP A 123 9.75 -6.70 11.62
N THR A 124 10.21 -7.75 10.95
CA THR A 124 9.37 -8.58 10.09
C THR A 124 8.20 -9.20 10.85
N GLU A 125 8.42 -9.63 12.09
CA GLU A 125 7.36 -10.22 12.92
C GLU A 125 6.26 -9.21 13.24
N ILE A 126 6.63 -7.95 13.52
CA ILE A 126 5.68 -6.87 13.73
C ILE A 126 4.86 -6.64 12.46
N LEU A 127 5.50 -6.54 11.32
CA LEU A 127 4.83 -6.33 10.02
C LEU A 127 3.90 -7.51 9.69
N GLU A 128 4.32 -8.75 9.94
CA GLU A 128 3.49 -9.93 9.70
C GLU A 128 2.23 -9.92 10.58
N ASN A 129 2.36 -9.53 11.84
CA ASN A 129 1.22 -9.42 12.75
C ASN A 129 0.25 -8.34 12.32
N GLU A 130 0.76 -7.20 11.88
CA GLU A 130 -0.07 -6.10 11.36
C GLU A 130 -0.80 -6.53 10.09
N ALA A 131 -0.09 -7.15 9.16
CA ALA A 131 -0.67 -7.65 7.90
C ALA A 131 -1.79 -8.66 8.17
N LYS A 132 -1.58 -9.57 9.12
CA LYS A 132 -2.59 -10.57 9.51
C LYS A 132 -3.88 -9.92 9.98
N LYS A 133 -3.78 -8.90 10.84
CA LYS A 133 -4.95 -8.18 11.36
C LYS A 133 -5.69 -7.46 10.23
N ILE A 134 -4.97 -6.84 9.32
CA ILE A 134 -5.55 -6.12 8.19
C ILE A 134 -6.25 -7.11 7.24
N ARG A 135 -5.59 -8.23 6.90
CA ARG A 135 -6.20 -9.28 6.06
C ARG A 135 -7.50 -9.81 6.66
N GLN A 136 -7.52 -10.08 7.96
CA GLN A 136 -8.72 -10.54 8.65
C GLN A 136 -9.85 -9.50 8.59
N ALA A 137 -9.51 -8.22 8.76
CA ALA A 137 -10.48 -7.14 8.68
C ALA A 137 -11.06 -6.99 7.27
N ILE A 138 -10.25 -7.17 6.22
CA ILE A 138 -10.72 -7.14 4.82
C ILE A 138 -11.78 -8.22 4.61
N VAL A 139 -11.53 -9.45 5.07
CA VAL A 139 -12.47 -10.56 4.93
C VAL A 139 -13.78 -10.27 5.67
N ILE A 140 -13.69 -9.81 6.92
CA ILE A 140 -14.87 -9.48 7.73
C ILE A 140 -15.72 -8.41 7.05
N LEU A 141 -15.10 -7.33 6.56
CA LEU A 141 -15.80 -6.23 5.92
C LEU A 141 -16.45 -6.66 4.60
N SER A 142 -15.81 -7.57 3.84
CA SER A 142 -16.39 -8.09 2.60
C SER A 142 -17.66 -8.89 2.84
N LEU A 143 -17.77 -9.56 3.99
CA LEU A 143 -18.98 -10.30 4.37
C LEU A 143 -20.12 -9.38 4.80
N ILE A 144 -19.80 -8.18 5.29
CA ILE A 144 -20.81 -7.22 5.75
C ILE A 144 -21.37 -6.38 4.61
N HIS A 145 -20.54 -6.08 3.60
CA HIS A 145 -20.89 -5.17 2.50
C HIS A 145 -21.32 -5.87 1.20
N ILE A 146 -21.67 -7.13 1.28
CA ILE A 146 -22.17 -7.85 0.11
C ILE A 146 -23.55 -7.32 -0.32
#